data_300c0a3722af12c5f735617009aacc15
#
_entry.id   300c0a3722af12c5f735617009aacc15
#
_cell.length_a   1.000
_cell.length_b   1.000
_cell.length_c   1.000
_cell.angle_alpha   90.00
_cell.angle_beta   90.00
_cell.angle_gamma   90.00
#
_symmetry.space_group_name_H-M   'P 1'
#
loop_
_entity.id
_entity.type
_entity.pdbx_description
1 polymer ?
#
loop_
_entity_poly.entity_id
_entity_poly.type
_entity_poly.pdbx_seq_one_letter_code
_entity_poly.pdbx_strand_id
1 'polypeptide(L)'
;MRKTILSVCAVILLLVCVSCSSARSLAGTWSSETTLLGVSTETRYTFRSDGTGTIANVVNLDFTYKTSGDTLYVTTTVLGVETTQKYTFSIKGSTLTLNGDYETISLTKQ
;
A
#
# COMPACT_ATOMS: atom_id res chain seq x y z
N MET A 1 -9.67 41.60 -3.74
CA MET A 1 -8.45 41.20 -3.05
C MET A 1 -8.65 40.01 -2.12
N ARG A 2 -9.60 40.09 -1.21
CA ARG A 2 -9.85 39.02 -0.27
C ARG A 2 -10.23 37.69 -0.94
N LYS A 3 -11.04 37.79 -2.00
CA LYS A 3 -11.44 36.60 -2.75
C LYS A 3 -10.26 35.89 -3.42
N THR A 4 -9.30 36.66 -3.92
CA THR A 4 -8.12 36.13 -4.55
C THR A 4 -7.25 35.38 -3.56
N ILE A 5 -7.09 35.90 -2.35
CA ILE A 5 -6.32 35.27 -1.29
C ILE A 5 -6.98 33.97 -0.87
N LEU A 6 -8.30 33.94 -0.70
CA LEU A 6 -9.04 32.75 -0.33
C LEU A 6 -8.93 31.69 -1.43
N SER A 7 -8.96 32.11 -2.68
CA SER A 7 -8.81 31.20 -3.81
C SER A 7 -7.44 30.52 -3.82
N VAL A 8 -6.39 31.27 -3.54
CA VAL A 8 -5.04 30.74 -3.46
C VAL A 8 -4.91 29.72 -2.32
N CYS A 9 -5.47 30.03 -1.17
CA CYS A 9 -5.48 29.11 -0.05
C CYS A 9 -6.21 27.82 -0.37
N ALA A 10 -7.34 27.91 -1.08
CA ALA A 10 -8.09 26.73 -1.49
C ALA A 10 -7.29 25.84 -2.43
N VAL A 11 -6.56 26.43 -3.36
CA VAL A 11 -5.70 25.68 -4.29
C VAL A 11 -4.58 24.97 -3.54
N ILE A 12 -3.94 25.62 -2.57
CA ILE A 12 -2.89 25.03 -1.76
C ILE A 12 -3.44 23.84 -0.97
N LEU A 13 -4.62 23.98 -0.39
CA LEU A 13 -5.26 22.89 0.36
C LEU A 13 -5.57 21.70 -0.54
N LEU A 14 -6.01 21.95 -1.77
CA LEU A 14 -6.26 20.87 -2.72
C LEU A 14 -4.99 20.11 -3.06
N LEU A 15 -3.87 20.79 -3.25
CA LEU A 15 -2.59 20.16 -3.51
C LEU A 15 -2.14 19.28 -2.34
N VAL A 16 -2.30 19.75 -1.13
CA VAL A 16 -2.00 18.98 0.08
C VAL A 16 -2.90 17.73 0.16
N CYS A 17 -4.18 17.89 -0.15
CA CYS A 17 -5.11 16.76 -0.16
C CYS A 17 -4.74 15.71 -1.20
N VAL A 18 -4.27 16.12 -2.38
CA VAL A 18 -3.83 15.19 -3.42
C VAL A 18 -2.63 14.37 -2.93
N SER A 19 -1.66 15.01 -2.27
CA SER A 19 -0.51 14.30 -1.70
C SER A 19 -0.93 13.32 -0.61
N CYS A 20 -1.85 13.72 0.25
CA CYS A 20 -2.40 12.85 1.28
C CYS A 20 -3.21 11.69 0.69
N SER A 21 -3.91 11.94 -0.43
CA SER A 21 -4.71 10.90 -1.09
C SER A 21 -3.86 9.74 -1.57
N SER A 22 -2.65 9.98 -2.05
CA SER A 22 -1.75 8.91 -2.49
C SER A 22 -1.42 7.96 -1.33
N ALA A 23 -1.10 8.49 -0.15
CA ALA A 23 -0.83 7.69 1.02
C ALA A 23 -2.09 6.94 1.50
N ARG A 24 -3.25 7.61 1.45
CA ARG A 24 -4.51 6.99 1.84
C ARG A 24 -4.95 5.89 0.89
N SER A 25 -4.62 6.02 -0.39
CA SER A 25 -5.01 5.02 -1.39
C SER A 25 -4.39 3.66 -1.11
N LEU A 26 -3.18 3.63 -0.55
CA LEU A 26 -2.54 2.38 -0.17
C LEU A 26 -3.16 1.79 1.10
N ALA A 27 -3.61 2.63 2.04
CA ALA A 27 -4.22 2.16 3.28
C ALA A 27 -5.51 1.39 2.99
N GLY A 28 -5.66 0.23 3.63
CA GLY A 28 -6.80 -0.63 3.44
C GLY A 28 -6.39 -2.09 3.35
N THR A 29 -7.32 -2.93 2.99
CA THR A 29 -7.09 -4.37 2.83
C THR A 29 -7.13 -4.74 1.37
N TRP A 30 -6.10 -5.42 0.92
CA TRP A 30 -5.94 -5.89 -0.45
C TRP A 30 -5.73 -7.39 -0.42
N SER A 31 -6.27 -8.10 -1.40
CA SER A 31 -6.15 -9.55 -1.43
C SER A 31 -5.72 -10.05 -2.80
N SER A 32 -5.04 -11.19 -2.79
CA SER A 32 -4.78 -11.96 -3.99
C SER A 32 -5.22 -13.40 -3.75
N GLU A 33 -5.71 -14.04 -4.80
CA GLU A 33 -6.17 -15.41 -4.75
C GLU A 33 -5.35 -16.22 -5.73
N THR A 34 -4.80 -17.33 -5.25
CA THR A 34 -4.05 -18.28 -6.07
C THR A 34 -4.76 -19.62 -6.04
N THR A 35 -5.07 -20.15 -7.21
CA THR A 35 -5.67 -21.47 -7.33
C THR A 35 -4.62 -22.42 -7.87
N LEU A 36 -4.35 -23.49 -7.13
CA LEU A 36 -3.39 -24.51 -7.49
C LEU A 36 -4.00 -25.88 -7.23
N LEU A 37 -4.07 -26.72 -8.26
CA LEU A 37 -4.63 -28.07 -8.17
C LEU A 37 -6.06 -28.09 -7.58
N GLY A 38 -6.88 -27.10 -7.95
CA GLY A 38 -8.24 -27.00 -7.46
C GLY A 38 -8.39 -26.42 -6.06
N VAL A 39 -7.30 -26.04 -5.41
CA VAL A 39 -7.31 -25.41 -4.09
C VAL A 39 -7.04 -23.94 -4.23
N SER A 40 -7.95 -23.11 -3.73
CA SER A 40 -7.78 -21.65 -3.73
C SER A 40 -7.20 -21.20 -2.39
N THR A 41 -6.14 -20.39 -2.47
CA THR A 41 -5.52 -19.79 -1.30
C THR A 41 -5.57 -18.27 -1.43
N GLU A 42 -6.12 -17.60 -0.42
CA GLU A 42 -6.19 -16.15 -0.40
C GLU A 42 -5.13 -15.58 0.52
N THR A 43 -4.43 -14.56 0.03
CA THR A 43 -3.47 -13.79 0.83
C THR A 43 -3.99 -12.38 0.96
N ARG A 44 -4.11 -11.89 2.17
CA ARG A 44 -4.59 -10.54 2.45
C ARG A 44 -3.45 -9.69 2.98
N TYR A 45 -3.33 -8.51 2.40
CA TYR A 45 -2.39 -7.49 2.85
C TYR A 45 -3.20 -6.34 3.42
N THR A 46 -3.03 -6.06 4.69
CA THR A 46 -3.66 -4.90 5.33
C THR A 46 -2.61 -3.85 5.57
N PHE A 47 -2.81 -2.67 4.99
CA PHE A 47 -1.93 -1.52 5.18
C PHE A 47 -2.69 -0.52 6.05
N ARG A 48 -2.14 -0.21 7.23
CA ARG A 48 -2.75 0.78 8.14
C ARG A 48 -2.08 2.12 7.92
N SER A 49 -2.84 3.19 8.15
CA SER A 49 -2.34 4.55 7.92
C SER A 49 -1.21 4.97 8.86
N ASP A 50 -0.97 4.22 9.93
CA ASP A 50 0.10 4.51 10.88
C ASP A 50 1.46 3.90 10.49
N GLY A 51 1.55 3.28 9.32
CA GLY A 51 2.78 2.68 8.84
C GLY A 51 2.97 1.22 9.24
N THR A 52 1.96 0.60 9.80
CA THR A 52 1.98 -0.83 10.14
C THR A 52 1.07 -1.60 9.21
N GLY A 53 1.28 -2.91 9.14
CA GLY A 53 0.42 -3.77 8.34
C GLY A 53 0.53 -5.22 8.76
N THR A 54 -0.29 -6.05 8.12
CA THR A 54 -0.35 -7.47 8.37
C THR A 54 -0.54 -8.21 7.04
N ILE A 55 0.23 -9.28 6.86
CA ILE A 55 0.02 -10.23 5.78
C ILE A 55 -0.66 -11.44 6.40
N ALA A 56 -1.89 -11.72 5.98
CA ALA A 56 -2.65 -12.87 6.46
C ALA A 56 -2.74 -13.93 5.37
N ASN A 57 -2.20 -15.09 5.65
CA ASN A 57 -2.29 -16.26 4.79
C ASN A 57 -2.54 -17.46 5.71
N VAL A 58 -1.72 -18.51 5.64
CA VAL A 58 -1.79 -19.61 6.60
C VAL A 58 -1.40 -19.13 8.00
N VAL A 59 -0.43 -18.23 8.07
CA VAL A 59 -0.03 -17.53 9.30
C VAL A 59 -0.10 -16.04 9.08
N ASN A 60 -0.26 -15.29 10.16
CA ASN A 60 -0.25 -13.85 10.11
C ASN A 60 1.17 -13.33 10.35
N LEU A 61 1.60 -12.40 9.52
CA LEU A 61 2.90 -11.77 9.62
C LEU A 61 2.71 -10.26 9.68
N ASP A 62 3.20 -9.66 10.74
CA ASP A 62 3.17 -8.20 10.88
C ASP A 62 4.36 -7.58 10.15
N PHE A 63 4.14 -6.39 9.58
CA PHE A 63 5.20 -5.64 8.93
C PHE A 63 5.03 -4.15 9.21
N THR A 64 6.08 -3.39 8.93
CA THR A 64 6.00 -1.94 8.85
C THR A 64 6.27 -1.54 7.40
N TYR A 65 5.75 -0.40 6.99
CA TYR A 65 5.97 0.07 5.64
C TYR A 65 6.10 1.57 5.59
N LYS A 66 6.72 2.04 4.55
CA LYS A 66 6.74 3.46 4.21
C LYS A 66 6.80 3.62 2.70
N THR A 67 6.37 4.76 2.23
CA THR A 67 6.33 5.07 0.80
C THR A 67 7.15 6.32 0.53
N SER A 68 7.73 6.35 -0.67
CA SER A 68 8.41 7.53 -1.18
C SER A 68 8.09 7.59 -2.67
N GLY A 69 7.20 8.53 -3.06
CA GLY A 69 6.69 8.56 -4.42
C GLY A 69 5.94 7.28 -4.76
N ASP A 70 6.41 6.55 -5.76
CA ASP A 70 5.84 5.27 -6.17
C ASP A 70 6.60 4.07 -5.61
N THR A 71 7.50 4.29 -4.67
CA THR A 71 8.29 3.23 -4.05
C THR A 71 7.71 2.88 -2.69
N LEU A 72 7.56 1.58 -2.46
CA LEU A 72 7.08 1.00 -1.21
C LEU A 72 8.19 0.19 -0.58
N TYR A 73 8.49 0.47 0.69
CA TYR A 73 9.45 -0.30 1.48
C TYR A 73 8.66 -1.07 2.55
N VAL A 74 8.78 -2.39 2.53
CA VAL A 74 8.11 -3.28 3.48
C VAL A 74 9.18 -3.96 4.33
N THR A 75 9.09 -3.78 5.64
CA THR A 75 10.04 -4.36 6.60
C THR A 75 9.33 -5.40 7.44
N THR A 76 9.84 -6.61 7.43
CA THR A 76 9.35 -7.72 8.25
C THR A 76 10.45 -8.16 9.20
N THR A 77 10.05 -8.64 10.38
CA THR A 77 10.97 -9.20 11.36
C THR A 77 10.54 -10.63 11.67
N VAL A 78 11.40 -11.58 11.38
CA VAL A 78 11.14 -12.99 11.62
C VAL A 78 12.31 -13.55 12.43
N LEU A 79 12.01 -14.11 13.60
CA LEU A 79 13.02 -14.70 14.50
C LEU A 79 14.16 -13.72 14.81
N GLY A 80 13.82 -12.43 15.00
CA GLY A 80 14.78 -11.39 15.31
C GLY A 80 15.57 -10.86 14.10
N VAL A 81 15.31 -11.39 12.91
CA VAL A 81 15.96 -10.92 11.69
C VAL A 81 15.03 -9.97 10.95
N GLU A 82 15.49 -8.75 10.72
CA GLU A 82 14.73 -7.72 10.00
C GLU A 82 15.11 -7.75 8.53
N THR A 83 14.09 -7.78 7.67
CA THR A 83 14.28 -7.79 6.22
C THR A 83 13.42 -6.70 5.60
N THR A 84 14.02 -5.86 4.77
CA THR A 84 13.29 -4.81 4.04
C THR A 84 13.27 -5.16 2.56
N GLN A 85 12.07 -5.16 1.99
CA GLN A 85 11.87 -5.36 0.56
C GLN A 85 11.38 -4.07 -0.07
N LYS A 86 11.84 -3.82 -1.27
CA LYS A 86 11.52 -2.62 -2.04
C LYS A 86 10.65 -3.01 -3.23
N TYR A 87 9.55 -2.28 -3.40
CA TYR A 87 8.65 -2.46 -4.53
C TYR A 87 8.35 -1.11 -5.16
N THR A 88 8.11 -1.12 -6.47
CA THR A 88 7.43 -0.02 -7.13
C THR A 88 5.95 -0.36 -7.14
N PHE A 89 5.09 0.56 -6.74
CA PHE A 89 3.66 0.26 -6.67
C PHE A 89 2.84 1.18 -7.55
N SER A 90 1.71 0.68 -8.02
CA SER A 90 0.72 1.47 -8.73
C SER A 90 -0.68 1.02 -8.31
N ILE A 91 -1.59 1.97 -8.21
CA ILE A 91 -2.98 1.72 -7.88
C ILE A 91 -3.83 2.22 -9.03
N LYS A 92 -4.60 1.31 -9.61
CA LYS A 92 -5.54 1.62 -10.70
C LYS A 92 -6.91 1.07 -10.31
N GLY A 93 -7.82 1.98 -9.95
CA GLY A 93 -9.13 1.56 -9.46
C GLY A 93 -8.99 0.75 -8.19
N SER A 94 -9.42 -0.51 -8.23
CA SER A 94 -9.34 -1.42 -7.09
C SER A 94 -8.18 -2.39 -7.17
N THR A 95 -7.21 -2.14 -8.07
CA THR A 95 -6.06 -3.03 -8.25
C THR A 95 -4.78 -2.34 -7.80
N LEU A 96 -4.05 -3.00 -6.92
CA LEU A 96 -2.72 -2.61 -6.47
C LEU A 96 -1.71 -3.57 -7.10
N THR A 97 -0.71 -3.01 -7.79
CA THR A 97 0.37 -3.81 -8.37
C THR A 97 1.66 -3.46 -7.66
N LEU A 98 2.35 -4.47 -7.17
CA LEU A 98 3.66 -4.35 -6.51
C LEU A 98 4.70 -5.02 -7.39
N ASN A 99 5.65 -4.24 -7.89
CA ASN A 99 6.74 -4.77 -8.71
C ASN A 99 8.03 -4.81 -7.89
N GLY A 100 8.48 -6.00 -7.55
CA GLY A 100 9.75 -6.24 -6.88
C GLY A 100 10.83 -6.66 -7.86
N ASP A 101 12.02 -6.96 -7.35
CA ASP A 101 13.15 -7.36 -8.19
C ASP A 101 12.94 -8.75 -8.80
N TYR A 102 12.20 -9.62 -8.10
CA TYR A 102 12.03 -11.01 -8.51
C TYR A 102 10.58 -11.40 -8.73
N GLU A 103 9.63 -10.54 -8.38
CA GLU A 103 8.21 -10.90 -8.48
C GLU A 103 7.34 -9.68 -8.70
N THR A 104 6.18 -9.91 -9.28
CA THR A 104 5.12 -8.93 -9.40
C THR A 104 3.89 -9.47 -8.69
N ILE A 105 3.35 -8.67 -7.77
CA ILE A 105 2.18 -9.05 -6.99
C ILE A 105 1.02 -8.16 -7.40
N SER A 106 -0.11 -8.76 -7.76
CA SER A 106 -1.32 -8.03 -8.11
C SER A 106 -2.39 -8.33 -7.06
N LEU A 107 -2.92 -7.27 -6.48
CA LEU A 107 -3.88 -7.36 -5.37
C LEU A 107 -5.13 -6.58 -5.71
N THR A 108 -6.27 -7.06 -5.20
CA THR A 108 -7.56 -6.41 -5.39
C THR A 108 -8.06 -5.88 -4.05
N LYS A 109 -8.58 -4.66 -4.06
CA LYS A 109 -9.10 -4.03 -2.85
C LYS A 109 -10.36 -4.74 -2.37
N GLN A 110 -10.38 -4.99 -1.06
CA GLN A 110 -11.55 -5.57 -0.39
C GLN A 110 -12.63 -4.54 -0.12
#